data_35671765c09185f0326d50411d3720ee
#
_entry.id   35671765c09185f0326d50411d3720ee
#
_cell.length_a   1.000
_cell.length_b   1.000
_cell.length_c   1.000
_cell.angle_alpha   90.00
_cell.angle_beta   90.00
_cell.angle_gamma   90.00
#
_symmetry.space_group_name_H-M   'P 1'
#
loop_
_entity.id
_entity.type
_entity.pdbx_description
1 polymer ?
#
loop_
_entity_poly.entity_id
_entity_poly.type
_entity_poly.pdbx_seq_one_letter_code
_entity_poly.pdbx_strand_id
1 'polypeptide(L)'
;LIVSYVNSIDYKKLSHHVDLIRKLRSLGVMPKTRIYTTNYDLSFEYTMDLLGIEYSDGFSGFVNRRFNTRALIANSKPSLIKLHGSVNWIVENSQIKEIQPEFNDGKLHIEKTAPLLIYPTSDKLYQTYSAPYSELLRHMLDEMETGANVVVVIGYKYGDEHVNDILFRALDNIKNAFYFFIYGNPDECEFIKKKISPLEGSMANINILSGSIIPSFDVFVNRILPGVADMTEEEKNYALLHGPLMN
;
A
#
# COMPACT_ATOMS: atom_id res chain seq x y z
N LEU A 1 -21.07 5.62 -7.84
CA LEU A 1 -20.12 5.14 -8.86
C LEU A 1 -18.98 4.30 -8.24
N ILE A 2 -18.25 4.82 -7.23
CA ILE A 2 -17.12 4.09 -6.58
C ILE A 2 -17.61 2.78 -5.94
N VAL A 3 -18.62 2.84 -5.08
CA VAL A 3 -19.18 1.64 -4.42
C VAL A 3 -19.69 0.62 -5.45
N SER A 4 -20.33 1.07 -6.52
CA SER A 4 -20.80 0.21 -7.61
C SER A 4 -19.63 -0.49 -8.32
N TYR A 5 -18.51 0.21 -8.53
CA TYR A 5 -17.31 -0.39 -9.11
C TYR A 5 -16.69 -1.43 -8.16
N VAL A 6 -16.53 -1.09 -6.88
CA VAL A 6 -15.95 -2.01 -5.89
C VAL A 6 -16.81 -3.28 -5.72
N ASN A 7 -18.14 -3.14 -5.73
CA ASN A 7 -19.05 -4.27 -5.68
C ASN A 7 -19.01 -5.15 -6.95
N SER A 8 -18.44 -4.65 -8.06
CA SER A 8 -18.26 -5.45 -9.29
C SER A 8 -16.99 -6.31 -9.27
N ILE A 9 -16.09 -6.08 -8.34
CA ILE A 9 -14.86 -6.86 -8.21
C ILE A 9 -15.20 -8.31 -7.84
N ASP A 10 -14.56 -9.25 -8.52
CA ASP A 10 -14.63 -10.66 -8.18
C ASP A 10 -13.45 -11.03 -7.25
N TYR A 11 -13.71 -11.04 -5.96
CA TYR A 11 -12.70 -11.30 -4.93
C TYR A 11 -12.14 -12.74 -4.97
N LYS A 12 -12.77 -13.66 -5.69
CA LYS A 12 -12.21 -14.98 -5.97
C LYS A 12 -11.06 -14.95 -6.98
N LYS A 13 -10.93 -13.86 -7.75
CA LYS A 13 -9.92 -13.68 -8.81
C LYS A 13 -8.73 -12.80 -8.40
N LEU A 14 -8.44 -12.71 -7.12
CA LEU A 14 -7.33 -11.91 -6.58
C LEU A 14 -6.01 -12.69 -6.54
N SER A 15 -5.72 -13.54 -7.54
CA SER A 15 -4.52 -14.40 -7.56
C SER A 15 -3.24 -13.62 -7.33
N HIS A 16 -3.07 -12.45 -7.97
CA HIS A 16 -1.86 -11.63 -7.81
C HIS A 16 -1.70 -11.04 -6.41
N HIS A 17 -2.77 -10.68 -5.72
CA HIS A 17 -2.72 -10.25 -4.33
C HIS A 17 -2.33 -11.42 -3.43
N VAL A 18 -2.92 -12.60 -3.65
CA VAL A 18 -2.59 -13.83 -2.92
C VAL A 18 -1.12 -14.19 -3.09
N ASP A 19 -0.61 -14.15 -4.33
CA ASP A 19 0.78 -14.49 -4.65
C ASP A 19 1.76 -13.47 -4.05
N LEU A 20 1.42 -12.16 -4.07
CA LEU A 20 2.21 -11.14 -3.38
C LEU A 20 2.35 -11.47 -1.89
N ILE A 21 1.25 -11.65 -1.19
CA ILE A 21 1.26 -11.89 0.25
C ILE A 21 1.98 -13.20 0.61
N ARG A 22 1.79 -14.26 -0.19
CA ARG A 22 2.52 -15.53 -0.01
C ARG A 22 4.03 -15.35 -0.18
N LYS A 23 4.47 -14.60 -1.21
CA LYS A 23 5.88 -14.32 -1.43
C LYS A 23 6.49 -13.49 -0.30
N LEU A 24 5.85 -12.40 0.10
CA LEU A 24 6.31 -11.58 1.23
C LEU A 24 6.41 -12.39 2.53
N ARG A 25 5.48 -13.31 2.75
CA ARG A 25 5.51 -14.24 3.90
C ARG A 25 6.68 -15.22 3.79
N SER A 26 6.89 -15.82 2.63
CA SER A 26 7.97 -16.80 2.41
C SER A 26 9.35 -16.16 2.45
N LEU A 27 9.47 -14.88 2.09
CA LEU A 27 10.69 -14.09 2.24
C LEU A 27 10.95 -13.64 3.69
N GLY A 28 10.03 -13.89 4.63
CA GLY A 28 10.17 -13.49 6.03
C GLY A 28 10.00 -11.99 6.29
N VAL A 29 9.59 -11.20 5.27
CA VAL A 29 9.49 -9.73 5.39
C VAL A 29 8.11 -9.26 5.84
N MET A 30 7.13 -10.15 5.88
CA MET A 30 5.73 -9.82 6.17
C MET A 30 5.55 -8.99 7.45
N PRO A 31 6.18 -9.29 8.60
CA PRO A 31 6.01 -8.49 9.82
C PRO A 31 6.48 -7.04 9.71
N LYS A 32 7.39 -6.76 8.78
CA LYS A 32 7.93 -5.43 8.51
C LYS A 32 7.29 -4.74 7.30
N THR A 33 6.39 -5.44 6.62
CA THR A 33 5.73 -4.90 5.42
C THR A 33 4.71 -3.83 5.79
N ARG A 34 4.74 -2.72 5.07
CA ARG A 34 3.78 -1.62 5.14
C ARG A 34 3.17 -1.44 3.77
N ILE A 35 1.87 -1.67 3.66
CA ILE A 35 1.12 -1.48 2.41
C ILE A 35 0.34 -0.19 2.54
N TYR A 36 0.70 0.80 1.74
CA TYR A 36 -0.05 2.05 1.59
C TYR A 36 -0.81 1.99 0.27
N THR A 37 -2.11 2.24 0.31
CA THR A 37 -2.94 2.22 -0.90
C THR A 37 -3.86 3.42 -0.97
N THR A 38 -4.07 3.93 -2.18
CA THR A 38 -5.09 4.93 -2.50
C THR A 38 -6.39 4.30 -3.00
N ASN A 39 -6.43 2.96 -3.11
CA ASN A 39 -7.61 2.22 -3.53
C ASN A 39 -8.65 2.13 -2.41
N TYR A 40 -9.91 2.14 -2.78
CA TYR A 40 -11.05 2.06 -1.84
C TYR A 40 -11.57 0.64 -1.62
N ASP A 41 -11.17 -0.32 -2.48
CA ASP A 41 -11.63 -1.71 -2.43
C ASP A 41 -11.01 -2.47 -1.24
N LEU A 42 -11.50 -3.70 -1.01
CA LEU A 42 -11.07 -4.57 0.09
C LEU A 42 -10.19 -5.73 -0.38
N SER A 43 -9.47 -5.57 -1.49
CA SER A 43 -8.70 -6.67 -2.10
C SER A 43 -7.57 -7.18 -1.20
N PHE A 44 -6.87 -6.27 -0.51
CA PHE A 44 -5.83 -6.65 0.43
C PHE A 44 -6.39 -7.23 1.72
N GLU A 45 -7.44 -6.63 2.29
CA GLU A 45 -8.14 -7.11 3.47
C GLU A 45 -8.62 -8.55 3.25
N TYR A 46 -9.37 -8.76 2.17
CA TYR A 46 -9.86 -10.09 1.79
C TYR A 46 -8.74 -11.11 1.62
N THR A 47 -7.64 -10.70 0.98
CA THR A 47 -6.48 -11.58 0.75
C THR A 47 -5.77 -11.95 2.06
N MET A 48 -5.57 -10.98 2.95
CA MET A 48 -4.93 -11.21 4.24
C MET A 48 -5.78 -12.12 5.12
N ASP A 49 -7.09 -11.88 5.17
CA ASP A 49 -8.03 -12.73 5.91
C ASP A 49 -8.05 -14.16 5.36
N LEU A 50 -8.09 -14.32 4.03
CA LEU A 50 -8.02 -15.63 3.35
C LEU A 50 -6.76 -16.41 3.73
N LEU A 51 -5.63 -15.74 3.93
CA LEU A 51 -4.34 -16.33 4.26
C LEU A 51 -4.06 -16.40 5.76
N GLY A 52 -4.99 -15.94 6.60
CA GLY A 52 -4.85 -15.92 8.06
C GLY A 52 -3.74 -14.97 8.52
N ILE A 53 -3.53 -13.86 7.83
CA ILE A 53 -2.53 -12.84 8.16
C ILE A 53 -3.18 -11.75 9.00
N GLU A 54 -2.78 -11.64 10.26
CA GLU A 54 -3.14 -10.49 11.08
C GLU A 54 -2.37 -9.24 10.64
N TYR A 55 -3.06 -8.10 10.56
CA TYR A 55 -2.47 -6.82 10.17
C TYR A 55 -2.99 -5.66 11.02
N SER A 56 -2.31 -4.54 10.95
CA SER A 56 -2.71 -3.27 11.55
C SER A 56 -3.23 -2.33 10.46
N ASP A 57 -4.40 -1.74 10.67
CA ASP A 57 -5.07 -0.87 9.70
C ASP A 57 -5.52 0.50 10.29
N GLY A 58 -5.16 0.73 11.55
CA GLY A 58 -5.60 1.92 12.28
C GLY A 58 -6.95 1.79 12.95
N PHE A 59 -7.57 0.59 12.91
CA PHE A 59 -8.83 0.33 13.61
C PHE A 59 -8.63 -0.65 14.77
N SER A 60 -9.39 -0.44 15.83
CA SER A 60 -9.41 -1.29 17.01
C SER A 60 -10.85 -1.63 17.44
N GLY A 61 -10.98 -2.75 18.12
CA GLY A 61 -12.26 -3.35 18.51
C GLY A 61 -12.60 -4.56 17.64
N PHE A 62 -13.58 -5.35 18.07
CA PHE A 62 -14.01 -6.53 17.33
C PHE A 62 -15.40 -6.35 16.71
N VAL A 63 -16.40 -5.96 17.53
CA VAL A 63 -17.78 -5.76 17.05
C VAL A 63 -17.98 -4.33 16.52
N ASN A 64 -17.42 -3.35 17.22
CA ASN A 64 -17.48 -1.95 16.86
C ASN A 64 -16.05 -1.46 16.60
N ARG A 65 -15.53 -1.73 15.41
CA ARG A 65 -14.20 -1.27 15.04
C ARG A 65 -14.23 0.24 14.82
N ARG A 66 -13.31 0.95 15.52
CA ARG A 66 -13.20 2.41 15.47
C ARG A 66 -11.78 2.81 15.14
N PHE A 67 -11.64 3.89 14.39
CA PHE A 67 -10.34 4.46 14.11
C PHE A 67 -9.64 4.89 15.41
N ASN A 68 -8.39 4.47 15.54
CA ASN A 68 -7.56 4.74 16.70
C ASN A 68 -6.10 4.83 16.24
N THR A 69 -5.50 6.00 16.34
CA THR A 69 -4.11 6.24 15.92
C THR A 69 -3.11 5.30 16.55
N ARG A 70 -3.35 4.82 17.78
CA ARG A 70 -2.49 3.83 18.43
C ARG A 70 -2.50 2.48 17.72
N ALA A 71 -3.57 2.16 17.00
CA ALA A 71 -3.67 0.94 16.21
C ALA A 71 -2.89 1.02 14.88
N LEU A 72 -2.35 2.18 14.51
CA LEU A 72 -1.42 2.32 13.40
C LEU A 72 -0.03 1.75 13.74
N ILE A 73 0.32 1.71 15.02
CA ILE A 73 1.61 1.19 15.48
C ILE A 73 1.59 -0.35 15.34
N ALA A 74 2.23 -0.83 14.30
CA ALA A 74 2.30 -2.25 13.99
C ALA A 74 3.48 -2.91 14.71
N ASN A 75 3.26 -3.36 15.93
CA ASN A 75 4.24 -4.14 16.66
C ASN A 75 4.28 -5.58 16.07
N SER A 76 5.30 -5.87 15.26
CA SER A 76 5.54 -7.20 14.67
C SER A 76 4.43 -7.74 13.75
N LYS A 77 3.58 -6.85 13.22
CA LYS A 77 2.54 -7.18 12.23
C LYS A 77 2.73 -6.33 10.97
N PRO A 78 2.30 -6.81 9.80
CA PRO A 78 2.18 -5.94 8.63
C PRO A 78 1.15 -4.84 8.88
N SER A 79 1.25 -3.75 8.14
CA SER A 79 0.22 -2.70 8.14
C SER A 79 -0.42 -2.58 6.77
N LEU A 80 -1.71 -2.35 6.76
CA LEU A 80 -2.50 -1.99 5.57
C LEU A 80 -3.16 -0.64 5.80
N ILE A 81 -2.64 0.39 5.14
CA ILE A 81 -3.02 1.78 5.37
C ILE A 81 -3.69 2.35 4.12
N LYS A 82 -4.96 2.68 4.24
CA LYS A 82 -5.78 3.22 3.14
C LYS A 82 -5.80 4.74 3.19
N LEU A 83 -4.90 5.35 2.41
CA LEU A 83 -4.66 6.80 2.44
C LEU A 83 -5.86 7.65 2.00
N HIS A 84 -6.80 7.07 1.25
CA HIS A 84 -7.97 7.76 0.72
C HIS A 84 -9.30 7.25 1.30
N GLY A 85 -9.25 6.47 2.37
CA GLY A 85 -10.41 5.85 2.96
C GLY A 85 -10.80 4.51 2.33
N SER A 86 -11.93 3.99 2.72
CA SER A 86 -12.41 2.66 2.31
C SER A 86 -13.92 2.65 2.14
N VAL A 87 -14.41 1.79 1.25
CA VAL A 87 -15.86 1.62 1.01
C VAL A 87 -16.63 1.16 2.25
N ASN A 88 -15.94 0.59 3.25
CA ASN A 88 -16.53 0.14 4.51
C ASN A 88 -16.25 1.09 5.69
N TRP A 89 -15.71 2.29 5.47
CA TRP A 89 -15.55 3.29 6.52
C TRP A 89 -16.72 4.26 6.52
N ILE A 90 -17.26 4.56 7.72
CA ILE A 90 -18.35 5.50 7.90
C ILE A 90 -18.05 6.46 9.06
N VAL A 91 -18.76 7.59 9.09
CA VAL A 91 -18.78 8.49 10.24
C VAL A 91 -20.11 8.31 10.96
N GLU A 92 -20.06 7.92 12.22
CA GLU A 92 -21.22 7.80 13.09
C GLU A 92 -20.93 8.43 14.45
N ASN A 93 -21.79 9.35 14.89
CA ASN A 93 -21.62 10.10 16.14
C ASN A 93 -20.23 10.75 16.29
N SER A 94 -19.75 11.39 15.23
CA SER A 94 -18.42 12.01 15.14
C SER A 94 -17.26 11.03 15.33
N GLN A 95 -17.49 9.74 15.19
CA GLN A 95 -16.47 8.69 15.25
C GLN A 95 -16.37 8.00 13.90
N ILE A 96 -15.14 7.71 13.49
CA ILE A 96 -14.88 6.94 12.29
C ILE A 96 -14.94 5.47 12.67
N LYS A 97 -15.82 4.75 12.00
CA LYS A 97 -16.07 3.33 12.21
C LYS A 97 -15.83 2.55 10.93
N GLU A 98 -15.47 1.31 11.11
CA GLU A 98 -15.45 0.31 10.06
C GLU A 98 -16.68 -0.57 10.19
N ILE A 99 -17.44 -0.67 9.10
CA ILE A 99 -18.56 -1.63 9.01
C ILE A 99 -18.06 -2.96 8.46
N GLN A 100 -18.61 -4.05 9.02
CA GLN A 100 -18.29 -5.39 8.56
C GLN A 100 -18.85 -5.60 7.15
N PRO A 101 -18.03 -5.93 6.16
CA PRO A 101 -18.53 -6.22 4.81
C PRO A 101 -19.13 -7.62 4.75
N GLU A 102 -20.12 -7.80 3.88
CA GLU A 102 -20.66 -9.10 3.53
C GLU A 102 -20.10 -9.56 2.18
N PHE A 103 -19.65 -10.81 2.12
CA PHE A 103 -19.18 -11.42 0.88
C PHE A 103 -20.12 -12.58 0.51
N ASN A 104 -20.80 -12.45 -0.62
CA ASN A 104 -21.62 -13.50 -1.19
C ASN A 104 -21.07 -13.94 -2.54
N ASP A 105 -20.68 -15.20 -2.63
CA ASP A 105 -20.09 -15.80 -3.84
C ASP A 105 -18.87 -15.03 -4.41
N GLY A 106 -18.04 -14.47 -3.53
CA GLY A 106 -16.85 -13.69 -3.91
C GLY A 106 -17.14 -12.26 -4.34
N LYS A 107 -18.36 -11.78 -4.19
CA LYS A 107 -18.73 -10.38 -4.42
C LYS A 107 -19.00 -9.68 -3.11
N LEU A 108 -18.51 -8.46 -3.03
CA LEU A 108 -18.73 -7.59 -1.88
C LEU A 108 -20.15 -7.01 -1.93
N HIS A 109 -20.83 -7.10 -0.81
CA HIS A 109 -22.10 -6.43 -0.56
C HIS A 109 -21.93 -5.45 0.59
N ILE A 110 -21.91 -4.17 0.27
CA ILE A 110 -21.97 -3.09 1.26
C ILE A 110 -23.32 -2.39 1.08
N GLU A 111 -24.06 -2.27 2.16
CA GLU A 111 -25.29 -1.47 2.16
C GLU A 111 -24.99 -0.03 1.70
N LYS A 112 -26.00 0.65 1.14
CA LYS A 112 -25.90 2.04 0.67
C LYS A 112 -25.65 3.00 1.84
N THR A 113 -24.46 2.97 2.36
CA THR A 113 -23.95 3.97 3.31
C THR A 113 -23.20 5.06 2.55
N ALA A 114 -23.00 6.21 3.17
CA ALA A 114 -22.07 7.22 2.67
C ALA A 114 -20.67 6.89 3.18
N PRO A 115 -19.83 6.20 2.38
CA PRO A 115 -18.52 5.82 2.83
C PRO A 115 -17.61 7.05 3.01
N LEU A 116 -16.72 6.98 3.97
CA LEU A 116 -15.70 8.00 4.19
C LEU A 116 -14.56 7.84 3.18
N LEU A 117 -14.57 8.66 2.15
CA LEU A 117 -13.62 8.60 1.03
C LEU A 117 -13.07 9.99 0.70
N ILE A 118 -11.82 10.06 0.32
CA ILE A 118 -11.29 11.21 -0.44
C ILE A 118 -11.65 11.03 -1.90
N TYR A 119 -12.57 11.82 -2.39
CA TYR A 119 -12.96 11.78 -3.79
C TYR A 119 -11.88 12.39 -4.70
N PRO A 120 -11.73 11.93 -5.96
CA PRO A 120 -10.78 12.48 -6.93
C PRO A 120 -11.27 13.84 -7.47
N THR A 121 -11.41 14.84 -6.58
CA THR A 121 -11.84 16.21 -6.89
C THR A 121 -10.73 17.23 -6.59
N SER A 122 -10.88 18.47 -7.04
CA SER A 122 -9.95 19.56 -6.78
C SER A 122 -9.77 19.89 -5.28
N ASP A 123 -10.73 19.52 -4.44
CA ASP A 123 -10.73 19.86 -3.02
C ASP A 123 -10.06 18.78 -2.12
N LYS A 124 -9.32 17.85 -2.72
CA LYS A 124 -8.63 16.76 -2.01
C LYS A 124 -7.76 17.26 -0.85
N LEU A 125 -7.06 18.37 -1.06
CA LEU A 125 -6.12 18.91 -0.09
C LEU A 125 -6.79 19.23 1.25
N TYR A 126 -7.97 19.85 1.24
CA TYR A 126 -8.70 20.19 2.46
C TYR A 126 -9.16 18.95 3.24
N GLN A 127 -9.52 17.88 2.53
CA GLN A 127 -9.96 16.63 3.16
C GLN A 127 -8.82 15.92 3.89
N THR A 128 -7.57 16.10 3.45
CA THR A 128 -6.40 15.47 4.06
C THR A 128 -5.97 16.08 5.38
N TYR A 129 -6.45 17.29 5.73
CA TYR A 129 -6.15 17.95 7.00
C TYR A 129 -6.95 17.44 8.19
N SER A 130 -7.94 16.60 7.97
CA SER A 130 -8.79 16.04 9.03
C SER A 130 -8.53 14.56 9.25
N ALA A 131 -8.85 14.08 10.48
CA ALA A 131 -8.82 12.65 10.78
C ALA A 131 -9.79 11.87 9.87
N PRO A 132 -9.42 10.65 9.43
CA PRO A 132 -8.21 9.90 9.75
C PRO A 132 -7.02 10.24 8.83
N TYR A 133 -7.23 11.04 7.79
CA TYR A 133 -6.29 11.19 6.68
C TYR A 133 -4.98 11.85 7.10
N SER A 134 -5.04 12.88 7.92
CA SER A 134 -3.85 13.55 8.47
C SER A 134 -2.97 12.60 9.27
N GLU A 135 -3.57 11.72 10.05
CA GLU A 135 -2.87 10.73 10.85
C GLU A 135 -2.25 9.62 9.98
N LEU A 136 -2.98 9.18 8.95
CA LEU A 136 -2.51 8.14 8.02
C LEU A 136 -1.31 8.64 7.19
N LEU A 137 -1.39 9.88 6.69
CA LEU A 137 -0.31 10.51 5.94
C LEU A 137 0.91 10.79 6.83
N ARG A 138 0.69 11.25 8.06
CA ARG A 138 1.80 11.42 9.01
C ARG A 138 2.47 10.10 9.34
N HIS A 139 1.70 9.04 9.56
CA HIS A 139 2.25 7.69 9.75
C HIS A 139 3.13 7.25 8.58
N MET A 140 2.66 7.48 7.34
CA MET A 140 3.46 7.19 6.14
C MET A 140 4.77 7.97 6.11
N LEU A 141 4.72 9.26 6.43
CA LEU A 141 5.90 10.12 6.48
C LEU A 141 6.90 9.64 7.53
N ASP A 142 6.44 9.40 8.76
CA ASP A 142 7.27 8.96 9.89
C ASP A 142 7.98 7.63 9.56
N GLU A 143 7.29 6.65 8.98
CA GLU A 143 7.87 5.37 8.56
C GLU A 143 8.94 5.53 7.47
N MET A 144 8.72 6.43 6.51
CA MET A 144 9.67 6.67 5.41
C MET A 144 10.89 7.50 5.83
N GLU A 145 10.76 8.38 6.82
CA GLU A 145 11.87 9.21 7.30
C GLU A 145 12.76 8.48 8.31
N THR A 146 12.22 7.54 9.09
CA THR A 146 12.93 6.97 10.26
C THR A 146 13.73 5.70 9.99
N GLY A 147 13.53 5.04 8.86
CA GLY A 147 14.09 3.72 8.57
C GLY A 147 15.02 3.66 7.36
N ALA A 148 15.58 2.48 7.15
CA ALA A 148 16.12 2.03 5.87
C ALA A 148 15.04 1.14 5.22
N ASN A 149 14.42 1.62 4.16
CA ASN A 149 13.28 0.96 3.56
C ASN A 149 13.52 0.61 2.09
N VAL A 150 12.92 -0.49 1.65
CA VAL A 150 12.66 -0.71 0.24
C VAL A 150 11.26 -0.20 -0.05
N VAL A 151 11.17 0.86 -0.82
CA VAL A 151 9.91 1.49 -1.21
C VAL A 151 9.59 1.08 -2.64
N VAL A 152 8.47 0.41 -2.82
CA VAL A 152 7.99 -0.04 -4.13
C VAL A 152 6.70 0.68 -4.46
N VAL A 153 6.70 1.44 -5.54
CA VAL A 153 5.53 2.23 -6.00
C VAL A 153 4.96 1.60 -7.25
N ILE A 154 3.73 1.08 -7.16
CA ILE A 154 3.09 0.34 -8.26
C ILE A 154 1.70 0.91 -8.54
N GLY A 155 1.40 1.20 -9.82
CA GLY A 155 0.06 1.61 -10.27
C GLY A 155 -0.42 2.95 -9.73
N TYR A 156 0.48 3.72 -9.12
CA TYR A 156 0.19 5.06 -8.62
C TYR A 156 0.42 6.09 -9.73
N LYS A 157 -0.55 6.97 -9.95
CA LYS A 157 -0.54 7.94 -11.07
C LYS A 157 0.04 9.31 -10.74
N TYR A 158 0.62 9.47 -9.55
CA TYR A 158 1.20 10.74 -9.08
C TYR A 158 0.27 11.95 -9.14
N GLY A 159 -1.04 11.70 -9.08
CA GLY A 159 -2.07 12.73 -9.09
C GLY A 159 -2.40 13.33 -7.71
N ASP A 160 -1.77 12.88 -6.64
CA ASP A 160 -2.03 13.31 -5.26
C ASP A 160 -0.80 14.01 -4.68
N GLU A 161 -0.82 15.35 -4.64
CA GLU A 161 0.32 16.17 -4.23
C GLU A 161 0.82 15.81 -2.82
N HIS A 162 -0.09 15.58 -1.87
CA HIS A 162 0.25 15.22 -0.49
C HIS A 162 0.97 13.87 -0.37
N VAL A 163 0.64 12.89 -1.21
CA VAL A 163 1.36 11.61 -1.26
C VAL A 163 2.69 11.79 -1.99
N ASN A 164 2.71 12.57 -3.07
CA ASN A 164 3.93 12.89 -3.80
C ASN A 164 4.96 13.58 -2.90
N ASP A 165 4.54 14.56 -2.09
CA ASP A 165 5.42 15.29 -1.19
C ASP A 165 6.09 14.36 -0.18
N ILE A 166 5.35 13.40 0.36
CA ILE A 166 5.91 12.38 1.27
C ILE A 166 6.93 11.50 0.53
N LEU A 167 6.56 10.98 -0.64
CA LEU A 167 7.45 10.13 -1.44
C LEU A 167 8.74 10.87 -1.82
N PHE A 168 8.63 12.13 -2.27
CA PHE A 168 9.80 12.91 -2.70
C PHE A 168 10.69 13.35 -1.52
N ARG A 169 10.11 13.68 -0.37
CA ARG A 169 10.89 13.92 0.85
C ARG A 169 11.64 12.67 1.30
N ALA A 170 11.02 11.50 1.18
CA ALA A 170 11.65 10.26 1.55
C ALA A 170 12.85 9.88 0.65
N LEU A 171 12.95 10.46 -0.56
CA LEU A 171 14.13 10.30 -1.43
C LEU A 171 15.39 10.94 -0.84
N ASP A 172 15.25 11.96 0.01
CA ASP A 172 16.39 12.60 0.68
C ASP A 172 17.04 11.68 1.73
N ASN A 173 16.32 10.63 2.16
CA ASN A 173 16.88 9.63 3.06
C ASN A 173 17.69 8.60 2.24
N ILE A 174 19.00 8.73 2.24
CA ILE A 174 19.95 7.86 1.51
C ILE A 174 19.88 6.38 1.90
N LYS A 175 19.22 6.04 3.01
CA LYS A 175 19.01 4.66 3.47
C LYS A 175 17.81 4.00 2.79
N ASN A 176 16.96 4.76 2.12
CA ASN A 176 15.83 4.22 1.39
C ASN A 176 16.27 3.81 -0.03
N ALA A 177 15.80 2.65 -0.48
CA ALA A 177 15.89 2.21 -1.85
C ALA A 177 14.51 2.29 -2.50
N PHE A 178 14.41 2.99 -3.63
CA PHE A 178 13.15 3.20 -4.32
C PHE A 178 13.06 2.42 -5.62
N TYR A 179 11.93 1.78 -5.84
CA TYR A 179 11.56 1.13 -7.08
C TYR A 179 10.22 1.70 -7.56
N PHE A 180 10.27 2.52 -8.60
CA PHE A 180 9.09 3.10 -9.22
C PHE A 180 8.67 2.26 -10.42
N PHE A 181 7.53 1.60 -10.31
CA PHE A 181 6.90 0.84 -11.38
C PHE A 181 5.87 1.70 -12.09
N ILE A 182 6.21 2.20 -13.25
CA ILE A 182 5.39 3.13 -14.02
C ILE A 182 4.76 2.38 -15.17
N TYR A 183 3.44 2.33 -15.19
CA TYR A 183 2.66 1.63 -16.18
C TYR A 183 2.21 2.54 -17.31
N GLY A 184 2.80 2.32 -18.50
CA GLY A 184 2.18 2.68 -19.80
C GLY A 184 1.98 4.16 -20.12
N ASN A 185 2.25 5.09 -19.21
CA ASN A 185 2.12 6.52 -19.49
C ASN A 185 3.50 7.19 -19.53
N PRO A 186 3.97 7.61 -20.72
CA PRO A 186 5.23 8.36 -20.84
C PRO A 186 5.29 9.63 -20.00
N ASP A 187 4.16 10.32 -19.84
CA ASP A 187 4.08 11.59 -19.08
C ASP A 187 4.33 11.38 -17.58
N GLU A 188 3.84 10.27 -17.00
CA GLU A 188 4.13 9.91 -15.62
C GLU A 188 5.62 9.63 -15.43
N CYS A 189 6.24 8.93 -16.39
CA CYS A 189 7.67 8.66 -16.38
C CYS A 189 8.50 9.95 -16.45
N GLU A 190 8.13 10.88 -17.31
CA GLU A 190 8.80 12.17 -17.44
C GLU A 190 8.63 13.05 -16.19
N PHE A 191 7.46 13.03 -15.56
CA PHE A 191 7.22 13.73 -14.31
C PHE A 191 8.16 13.21 -13.20
N ILE A 192 8.28 11.88 -13.05
CA ILE A 192 9.18 11.28 -12.07
C ILE A 192 10.63 11.59 -12.38
N LYS A 193 11.06 11.39 -13.62
CA LYS A 193 12.42 11.71 -14.05
C LYS A 193 12.77 13.16 -13.76
N LYS A 194 11.88 14.09 -14.06
CA LYS A 194 12.08 15.52 -13.81
C LYS A 194 12.23 15.85 -12.33
N LYS A 195 11.49 15.15 -11.45
CA LYS A 195 11.61 15.32 -10.00
C LYS A 195 12.86 14.66 -9.42
N ILE A 196 13.30 13.54 -9.98
CA ILE A 196 14.45 12.77 -9.53
C ILE A 196 15.76 13.27 -10.16
N SER A 197 15.71 13.84 -11.37
CA SER A 197 16.91 14.31 -12.09
C SER A 197 17.83 15.25 -11.28
N PRO A 198 17.35 16.15 -10.43
CA PRO A 198 18.24 16.93 -9.57
C PRO A 198 18.98 16.08 -8.53
N LEU A 199 18.56 14.85 -8.30
CA LEU A 199 19.10 13.91 -7.32
C LEU A 199 19.99 12.84 -8.00
N GLU A 200 19.98 12.78 -9.35
CA GLU A 200 20.84 11.90 -10.13
C GLU A 200 22.31 12.24 -9.90
N GLY A 201 23.03 11.36 -9.27
CA GLY A 201 24.45 11.52 -8.90
C GLY A 201 24.70 11.48 -7.40
N SER A 202 23.70 11.70 -6.57
CA SER A 202 23.78 11.50 -5.13
C SER A 202 23.08 10.21 -4.64
N MET A 203 22.27 9.57 -5.49
CA MET A 203 21.42 8.44 -5.08
C MET A 203 21.54 7.22 -5.98
N ALA A 204 22.36 6.26 -5.56
CA ALA A 204 22.49 4.94 -6.20
C ALA A 204 21.24 4.05 -6.03
N ASN A 205 20.23 4.50 -5.27
CA ASN A 205 19.15 3.65 -4.78
C ASN A 205 17.79 3.91 -5.44
N ILE A 206 17.77 4.55 -6.63
CA ILE A 206 16.53 4.84 -7.34
C ILE A 206 16.47 4.04 -8.63
N ASN A 207 15.43 3.24 -8.77
CA ASN A 207 15.17 2.44 -9.96
C ASN A 207 13.83 2.83 -10.58
N ILE A 208 13.83 3.25 -11.84
CA ILE A 208 12.64 3.55 -12.61
C ILE A 208 12.43 2.44 -13.63
N LEU A 209 11.34 1.71 -13.45
CA LEU A 209 10.97 0.60 -14.33
C LEU A 209 9.82 1.03 -15.23
N SER A 210 10.13 1.38 -16.46
CA SER A 210 9.17 1.81 -17.48
C SER A 210 9.44 1.13 -18.80
N GLY A 211 8.43 0.87 -19.62
CA GLY A 211 8.63 0.31 -20.97
C GLY A 211 7.43 -0.44 -21.52
N SER A 212 7.56 -0.93 -22.75
CA SER A 212 6.50 -1.65 -23.49
C SER A 212 6.22 -3.07 -22.99
N ILE A 213 7.15 -3.66 -22.23
CA ILE A 213 6.93 -4.92 -21.48
C ILE A 213 6.72 -4.51 -20.02
N ILE A 214 5.54 -4.15 -19.74
CA ILE A 214 5.16 -3.22 -18.70
C ILE A 214 5.15 -3.86 -17.33
N PRO A 215 5.71 -3.21 -16.32
CA PRO A 215 5.56 -3.60 -14.94
C PRO A 215 4.12 -3.36 -14.47
N SER A 216 3.24 -4.26 -14.82
CA SER A 216 1.94 -4.41 -14.17
C SER A 216 2.14 -5.02 -12.79
N PHE A 217 1.13 -4.95 -11.94
CA PHE A 217 1.15 -5.62 -10.64
C PHE A 217 1.47 -7.12 -10.77
N ASP A 218 0.95 -7.77 -11.82
CA ASP A 218 1.27 -9.13 -12.21
C ASP A 218 2.76 -9.34 -12.48
N VAL A 219 3.37 -8.49 -13.31
CA VAL A 219 4.80 -8.59 -13.64
C VAL A 219 5.67 -8.39 -12.40
N PHE A 220 5.32 -7.42 -11.54
CA PHE A 220 6.01 -7.24 -10.27
C PHE A 220 5.97 -8.51 -9.42
N VAL A 221 4.78 -9.04 -9.20
CA VAL A 221 4.57 -10.20 -8.33
C VAL A 221 5.22 -11.46 -8.91
N ASN A 222 5.07 -11.71 -10.22
CA ASN A 222 5.44 -13.00 -10.80
C ASN A 222 6.85 -13.04 -11.39
N ARG A 223 7.45 -11.88 -11.75
CA ARG A 223 8.74 -11.84 -12.44
C ARG A 223 9.82 -11.04 -11.70
N ILE A 224 9.44 -10.06 -10.88
CA ILE A 224 10.41 -9.16 -10.24
C ILE A 224 10.59 -9.53 -8.77
N LEU A 225 9.50 -9.74 -8.05
CA LEU A 225 9.58 -10.17 -6.66
C LEU A 225 10.13 -11.62 -6.59
N PRO A 226 11.30 -11.84 -5.97
CA PRO A 226 11.91 -13.16 -5.95
C PRO A 226 11.01 -14.15 -5.20
N GLY A 227 10.98 -15.39 -5.69
CA GLY A 227 10.43 -16.52 -4.94
C GLY A 227 11.50 -17.13 -4.04
N VAL A 228 11.12 -17.84 -2.99
CA VAL A 228 12.08 -18.57 -2.13
C VAL A 228 12.89 -19.60 -2.93
N ALA A 229 12.33 -20.14 -4.01
CA ALA A 229 13.02 -21.06 -4.90
C ALA A 229 14.17 -20.40 -5.66
N ASP A 230 14.13 -19.09 -5.84
CA ASP A 230 15.15 -18.32 -6.58
C ASP A 230 16.30 -17.87 -5.67
N MET A 231 16.19 -18.07 -4.36
CA MET A 231 17.21 -17.73 -3.38
C MET A 231 18.19 -18.89 -3.17
N THR A 232 19.45 -18.56 -3.03
CA THR A 232 20.46 -19.52 -2.56
C THR A 232 20.18 -19.95 -1.10
N GLU A 233 20.72 -21.09 -0.67
CA GLU A 233 20.55 -21.53 0.72
C GLU A 233 21.15 -20.55 1.73
N GLU A 234 22.20 -19.83 1.34
CA GLU A 234 22.85 -18.82 2.17
C GLU A 234 21.96 -17.58 2.35
N GLU A 235 21.32 -17.13 1.28
CA GLU A 235 20.34 -16.04 1.29
C GLU A 235 19.09 -16.40 2.07
N LYS A 236 18.61 -17.64 1.96
CA LYS A 236 17.46 -18.14 2.77
C LYS A 236 17.79 -18.12 4.25
N ASN A 237 18.97 -18.63 4.63
CA ASN A 237 19.42 -18.65 6.02
C ASN A 237 19.62 -17.24 6.57
N TYR A 238 20.19 -16.33 5.78
CA TYR A 238 20.35 -14.93 6.17
C TYR A 238 19.00 -14.24 6.34
N ALA A 239 18.07 -14.43 5.42
CA ALA A 239 16.72 -13.87 5.50
C ALA A 239 15.96 -14.37 6.72
N LEU A 240 16.15 -15.62 7.15
CA LEU A 240 15.58 -16.17 8.36
C LEU A 240 16.14 -15.53 9.64
N LEU A 241 17.40 -15.16 9.65
CA LEU A 241 18.10 -14.63 10.84
C LEU A 241 18.03 -13.10 10.94
N HIS A 242 18.04 -12.39 9.83
CA HIS A 242 18.26 -10.93 9.79
C HIS A 242 17.22 -10.17 8.94
N GLY A 243 16.32 -10.86 8.26
CA GLY A 243 15.49 -10.29 7.17
C GLY A 243 16.25 -10.27 5.84
N PRO A 244 15.57 -9.96 4.71
CA PRO A 244 16.15 -10.13 3.39
C PRO A 244 17.41 -9.30 3.19
N LEU A 245 18.41 -9.93 2.59
CA LEU A 245 19.57 -9.26 2.02
C LEU A 245 19.11 -8.33 0.90
N MET A 246 19.43 -7.08 1.01
CA MET A 246 19.36 -6.13 -0.09
C MET A 246 20.78 -5.95 -0.63
N ASN A 247 21.05 -6.55 -1.79
CA ASN A 247 22.19 -6.24 -2.64
C ASN A 247 21.82 -5.14 -3.62
#